data_045bba7d1d261d914b3c819a3e7af952
#
_entry.id   045bba7d1d261d914b3c819a3e7af952
#
_cell.length_a   1.000
_cell.length_b   1.000
_cell.length_c   1.000
_cell.angle_alpha   90.00
_cell.angle_beta   90.00
_cell.angle_gamma   90.00
#
_symmetry.space_group_name_H-M   'P 1'
#
loop_
_entity.id
_entity.type
_entity.pdbx_description
1 polymer ?
#
loop_
_entity_poly.entity_id
_entity_poly.type
_entity_poly.pdbx_seq_one_letter_code
_entity_poly.pdbx_strand_id
1 'polypeptide(L)'
;RVLGGCSSINAMIYMRGQRYDYDEWAAQGNRGWGWDDVLPVFKKSEDYQHGANEFHGREGELRVEERRVSWEILDAWRDAADETGIPKIEEYNRGDNFGTAYFQMNQRRGRRWSAAHAFLNPVKSRRNLTILTDAMVQGLVLSSASGELRATGVRVRIAGGPEQILTANSEVLLAAGSIG
;
A
#
# COMPACT_ATOMS: atom_id res chain seq x y z
N ARG A 1 -10.70 -7.84 -11.01
CA ARG A 1 -10.68 -7.44 -9.60
C ARG A 1 -10.50 -8.68 -8.74
N VAL A 2 -9.74 -8.58 -7.66
CA VAL A 2 -9.34 -9.73 -6.83
C VAL A 2 -9.09 -9.25 -5.39
N LEU A 3 -9.26 -10.14 -4.40
CA LEU A 3 -8.88 -9.86 -3.02
C LEU A 3 -7.38 -9.53 -2.94
N GLY A 4 -7.04 -8.46 -2.21
CA GLY A 4 -5.68 -7.89 -2.19
C GLY A 4 -5.44 -6.84 -3.26
N GLY A 5 -6.39 -6.60 -4.17
CA GLY A 5 -6.32 -5.54 -5.18
C GLY A 5 -5.07 -5.63 -6.04
N CYS A 6 -4.45 -4.47 -6.33
CA CYS A 6 -3.22 -4.37 -7.13
C CYS A 6 -2.08 -5.25 -6.58
N SER A 7 -1.94 -5.39 -5.26
CA SER A 7 -0.87 -6.19 -4.65
C SER A 7 -0.91 -7.68 -5.04
N SER A 8 -2.05 -8.18 -5.51
CA SER A 8 -2.19 -9.56 -5.97
C SER A 8 -1.72 -9.77 -7.41
N ILE A 9 -1.50 -8.71 -8.19
CA ILE A 9 -1.17 -8.77 -9.63
C ILE A 9 0.01 -7.90 -10.06
N ASN A 10 0.48 -6.96 -9.21
CA ASN A 10 1.58 -6.06 -9.53
C ASN A 10 2.95 -6.77 -9.59
N ALA A 11 4.01 -6.04 -9.87
CA ALA A 11 5.38 -6.57 -9.92
C ALA A 11 6.00 -6.83 -8.53
N MET A 12 5.26 -6.71 -7.44
CA MET A 12 5.70 -6.88 -6.05
C MET A 12 6.75 -5.86 -5.57
N ILE A 13 7.08 -4.85 -6.34
CA ILE A 13 8.03 -3.84 -5.94
C ILE A 13 7.50 -3.10 -4.71
N TYR A 14 8.34 -3.04 -3.66
CA TYR A 14 8.08 -2.25 -2.48
C TYR A 14 8.93 -0.97 -2.53
N MET A 15 8.26 0.15 -2.72
CA MET A 15 8.89 1.45 -2.81
C MET A 15 7.99 2.50 -2.16
N ARG A 16 8.56 3.29 -1.27
CA ARG A 16 7.91 4.45 -0.65
C ARG A 16 8.21 5.69 -1.47
N GLY A 17 7.38 6.73 -1.32
CA GLY A 17 7.72 8.07 -1.76
C GLY A 17 8.94 8.61 -1.02
N GLN A 18 9.53 9.66 -1.54
CA GLN A 18 10.62 10.39 -0.89
C GLN A 18 10.08 11.26 0.25
N ARG A 19 10.95 11.69 1.15
CA ARG A 19 10.58 12.65 2.21
C ARG A 19 9.87 13.87 1.61
N TYR A 20 10.40 14.41 0.51
CA TYR A 20 9.84 15.56 -0.17
C TYR A 20 8.38 15.37 -0.58
N ASP A 21 7.99 14.21 -1.08
CA ASP A 21 6.62 13.93 -1.55
C ASP A 21 5.60 14.09 -0.41
N TYR A 22 5.92 13.57 0.77
CA TYR A 22 5.04 13.65 1.95
C TYR A 22 5.06 15.03 2.60
N ASP A 23 6.23 15.65 2.70
CA ASP A 23 6.37 16.99 3.27
C ASP A 23 5.64 18.02 2.40
N GLU A 24 5.62 17.84 1.07
CA GLU A 24 4.82 18.66 0.16
C GLU A 24 3.31 18.46 0.41
N TRP A 25 2.84 17.23 0.63
CA TRP A 25 1.44 16.99 0.99
C TRP A 25 1.07 17.73 2.29
N ALA A 26 1.92 17.66 3.30
CA ALA A 26 1.70 18.38 4.55
C ALA A 26 1.65 19.89 4.34
N ALA A 27 2.55 20.43 3.51
CA ALA A 27 2.60 21.86 3.16
C ALA A 27 1.35 22.34 2.40
N GLN A 28 0.72 21.47 1.61
CA GLN A 28 -0.56 21.72 0.94
C GLN A 28 -1.77 21.71 1.90
N GLY A 29 -1.56 21.55 3.20
CA GLY A 29 -2.59 21.57 4.23
C GLY A 29 -3.02 20.20 4.75
N ASN A 30 -2.43 19.11 4.28
CA ASN A 30 -2.73 17.77 4.75
C ASN A 30 -1.90 17.46 6.01
N ARG A 31 -2.31 18.01 7.14
CA ARG A 31 -1.63 17.81 8.44
C ARG A 31 -1.57 16.33 8.81
N GLY A 32 -0.42 15.88 9.33
CA GLY A 32 -0.20 14.48 9.69
C GLY A 32 0.22 13.60 8.50
N TRP A 33 0.54 14.18 7.35
CA TRP A 33 1.03 13.48 6.16
C TRP A 33 2.49 13.79 5.82
N GLY A 34 3.21 14.53 6.66
CA GLY A 34 4.65 14.72 6.49
C GLY A 34 5.44 13.43 6.71
N TRP A 35 6.67 13.40 6.23
CA TRP A 35 7.52 12.22 6.34
C TRP A 35 7.62 11.66 7.76
N ASP A 36 7.82 12.53 8.73
CA ASP A 36 7.98 12.12 10.13
C ASP A 36 6.67 11.59 10.75
N ASP A 37 5.52 11.93 10.16
CA ASP A 37 4.21 11.38 10.54
C ASP A 37 3.97 10.00 9.92
N VAL A 38 4.32 9.83 8.63
CA VAL A 38 4.00 8.60 7.87
C VAL A 38 5.02 7.49 8.06
N LEU A 39 6.30 7.82 8.30
CA LEU A 39 7.36 6.81 8.48
C LEU A 39 7.05 5.83 9.63
N PRO A 40 6.58 6.25 10.81
CA PRO A 40 6.18 5.32 11.87
C PRO A 40 5.08 4.35 11.43
N VAL A 41 4.15 4.78 10.58
CA VAL A 41 3.06 3.94 10.07
C VAL A 41 3.59 2.91 9.07
N PHE A 42 4.50 3.30 8.18
CA PHE A 42 5.19 2.35 7.30
C PHE A 42 5.94 1.29 8.11
N LYS A 43 6.74 1.72 9.10
CA LYS A 43 7.49 0.81 9.98
C LYS A 43 6.56 -0.13 10.76
N LYS A 44 5.43 0.35 11.24
CA LYS A 44 4.44 -0.46 11.97
C LYS A 44 3.86 -1.58 11.10
N SER A 45 3.61 -1.33 9.82
CA SER A 45 3.03 -2.31 8.92
C SER A 45 4.03 -3.29 8.32
N GLU A 46 5.33 -3.00 8.40
CA GLU A 46 6.40 -3.70 7.72
C GLU A 46 7.03 -4.81 8.57
N ASP A 47 7.34 -5.94 7.93
CA ASP A 47 8.25 -6.97 8.43
C ASP A 47 9.43 -7.08 7.47
N TYR A 48 10.47 -6.27 7.70
CA TYR A 48 11.64 -6.23 6.83
C TYR A 48 12.58 -7.40 7.08
N GLN A 49 13.14 -7.97 6.03
CA GLN A 49 14.00 -9.16 6.07
C GLN A 49 15.21 -9.00 7.00
N HIS A 50 15.82 -7.82 7.02
CA HIS A 50 17.02 -7.54 7.81
C HIS A 50 16.72 -6.96 9.20
N GLY A 51 15.44 -6.92 9.57
CA GLY A 51 15.01 -6.42 10.89
C GLY A 51 14.76 -4.92 10.93
N ALA A 52 14.45 -4.41 12.12
CA ALA A 52 14.17 -3.00 12.32
C ALA A 52 15.44 -2.15 12.28
N ASN A 53 15.32 -0.96 11.70
CA ASN A 53 16.33 0.08 11.72
C ASN A 53 15.67 1.48 11.72
N GLU A 54 16.44 2.53 11.40
CA GLU A 54 15.91 3.90 11.33
C GLU A 54 14.74 4.01 10.35
N PHE A 55 14.79 3.33 9.19
CA PHE A 55 13.80 3.44 8.13
C PHE A 55 12.83 2.25 8.07
N HIS A 56 13.21 1.10 8.57
CA HIS A 56 12.46 -0.14 8.44
C HIS A 56 11.86 -0.64 9.75
N GLY A 57 10.73 -1.33 9.60
CA GLY A 57 10.03 -2.00 10.69
C GLY A 57 10.29 -3.50 10.75
N ARG A 58 9.80 -4.13 11.80
CA ARG A 58 9.83 -5.57 12.02
C ARG A 58 8.53 -6.02 12.67
N GLU A 59 8.14 -7.27 12.41
CA GLU A 59 6.95 -7.89 13.01
C GLU A 59 5.60 -7.30 12.54
N GLY A 60 5.63 -6.42 11.53
CA GLY A 60 4.41 -6.01 10.83
C GLY A 60 3.88 -7.13 9.92
N GLU A 61 2.70 -6.94 9.38
CA GLU A 61 2.02 -7.94 8.56
C GLU A 61 2.58 -8.00 7.13
N LEU A 62 3.12 -6.88 6.63
CA LEU A 62 3.59 -6.74 5.26
C LEU A 62 5.06 -7.14 5.14
N ARG A 63 5.30 -8.37 4.70
CA ARG A 63 6.66 -8.86 4.49
C ARG A 63 7.35 -8.15 3.34
N VAL A 64 8.57 -7.68 3.58
CA VAL A 64 9.48 -7.05 2.61
C VAL A 64 10.80 -7.81 2.60
N GLU A 65 11.20 -8.32 1.45
CA GLU A 65 12.44 -9.08 1.25
C GLU A 65 13.24 -8.50 0.09
N GLU A 66 14.54 -8.79 0.10
CA GLU A 66 15.39 -8.54 -1.05
C GLU A 66 15.01 -9.45 -2.22
N ARG A 67 15.36 -9.02 -3.42
CA ARG A 67 15.21 -9.85 -4.61
C ARG A 67 15.95 -11.19 -4.45
N ARG A 68 15.44 -12.22 -5.06
CA ARG A 68 16.05 -13.57 -5.06
C ARG A 68 16.82 -13.87 -6.35
N VAL A 69 16.67 -13.04 -7.36
CA VAL A 69 17.33 -13.18 -8.66
C VAL A 69 18.16 -11.93 -8.92
N SER A 70 19.38 -12.11 -9.38
CA SER A 70 20.25 -11.05 -9.88
C SER A 70 20.81 -11.45 -11.25
N TRP A 71 21.06 -10.45 -12.08
CA TRP A 71 21.63 -10.64 -13.40
C TRP A 71 22.81 -9.68 -13.58
N GLU A 72 23.91 -10.18 -14.08
CA GLU A 72 25.13 -9.40 -14.31
C GLU A 72 24.90 -8.13 -15.15
N ILE A 73 23.95 -8.19 -16.09
CA ILE A 73 23.60 -7.02 -16.91
C ILE A 73 23.04 -5.86 -16.06
N LEU A 74 22.35 -6.16 -14.96
CA LEU A 74 21.83 -5.11 -14.07
C LEU A 74 22.93 -4.50 -13.21
N ASP A 75 23.93 -5.29 -12.83
CA ASP A 75 25.10 -4.78 -12.12
C ASP A 75 25.94 -3.91 -13.06
N ALA A 76 26.20 -4.35 -14.30
CA ALA A 76 26.88 -3.56 -15.33
C ALA A 76 26.14 -2.25 -15.64
N TRP A 77 24.80 -2.29 -15.68
CA TRP A 77 24.00 -1.07 -15.86
C TRP A 77 24.17 -0.09 -14.70
N ARG A 78 24.19 -0.58 -13.45
CA ARG A 78 24.44 0.26 -12.27
C ARG A 78 25.85 0.84 -12.26
N ASP A 79 26.85 0.06 -12.73
CA ASP A 79 28.22 0.52 -12.89
C ASP A 79 28.29 1.67 -13.91
N ALA A 80 27.67 1.50 -15.06
CA ALA A 80 27.59 2.53 -16.09
C ALA A 80 26.87 3.81 -15.61
N ALA A 81 25.82 3.68 -14.82
CA ALA A 81 25.11 4.81 -14.23
C ALA A 81 26.03 5.58 -13.26
N ASP A 82 26.79 4.88 -12.43
CA ASP A 82 27.76 5.47 -11.50
C ASP A 82 28.86 6.24 -12.22
N GLU A 83 29.38 5.71 -13.32
CA GLU A 83 30.36 6.40 -14.20
C GLU A 83 29.78 7.71 -14.78
N THR A 84 28.47 7.85 -14.90
CA THR A 84 27.82 9.08 -15.38
C THR A 84 27.39 10.03 -14.26
N GLY A 85 27.72 9.73 -13.01
CA GLY A 85 27.41 10.57 -11.84
C GLY A 85 26.08 10.24 -11.15
N ILE A 86 25.42 9.13 -11.49
CA ILE A 86 24.25 8.62 -10.77
C ILE A 86 24.72 7.56 -9.76
N PRO A 87 24.79 7.89 -8.46
CA PRO A 87 25.45 7.03 -7.48
C PRO A 87 24.73 5.70 -7.28
N LYS A 88 25.48 4.67 -6.95
CA LYS A 88 24.93 3.44 -6.40
C LYS A 88 24.52 3.69 -4.95
N ILE A 89 23.26 3.49 -4.65
CA ILE A 89 22.72 3.55 -3.28
C ILE A 89 22.40 2.14 -2.78
N GLU A 90 22.30 2.00 -1.47
CA GLU A 90 22.01 0.72 -0.83
C GLU A 90 20.55 0.28 -1.10
N GLU A 91 19.62 1.21 -0.94
CA GLU A 91 18.19 0.99 -1.13
C GLU A 91 17.44 2.30 -1.36
N TYR A 92 16.15 2.22 -1.78
CA TYR A 92 15.31 3.39 -2.06
C TYR A 92 14.48 3.87 -0.86
N ASN A 93 14.21 3.06 0.15
CA ASN A 93 13.19 3.34 1.16
C ASN A 93 13.68 4.18 2.36
N ARG A 94 14.69 5.03 2.14
CA ARG A 94 15.36 5.85 3.18
C ARG A 94 14.99 7.35 3.14
N GLY A 95 14.00 7.72 2.34
CA GLY A 95 13.55 9.12 2.22
C GLY A 95 14.25 9.94 1.16
N ASP A 96 15.37 9.46 0.59
CA ASP A 96 16.04 9.98 -0.60
C ASP A 96 16.28 8.82 -1.57
N ASN A 97 15.80 8.97 -2.79
CA ASN A 97 15.86 7.94 -3.81
C ASN A 97 16.79 8.30 -4.98
N PHE A 98 17.64 9.33 -4.81
CA PHE A 98 18.59 9.70 -5.86
C PHE A 98 19.73 8.68 -5.97
N GLY A 99 19.70 7.89 -7.02
CA GLY A 99 20.71 6.85 -7.28
C GLY A 99 20.15 5.60 -7.91
N THR A 100 20.97 4.56 -7.97
CA THR A 100 20.62 3.23 -8.47
C THR A 100 20.69 2.19 -7.36
N ALA A 101 19.59 1.47 -7.14
CA ALA A 101 19.51 0.34 -6.23
C ALA A 101 18.67 -0.78 -6.83
N TYR A 102 18.69 -1.92 -6.20
CA TYR A 102 17.70 -2.96 -6.45
C TYR A 102 16.46 -2.75 -5.60
N PHE A 103 15.31 -3.03 -6.21
CA PHE A 103 14.04 -2.94 -5.50
C PHE A 103 13.87 -4.04 -4.47
N GLN A 104 13.38 -3.67 -3.31
CA GLN A 104 12.81 -4.58 -2.35
C GLN A 104 11.44 -5.06 -2.82
N MET A 105 11.01 -6.23 -2.35
CA MET A 105 9.86 -6.95 -2.90
C MET A 105 8.89 -7.33 -1.79
N ASN A 106 7.59 -7.17 -2.07
CA ASN A 106 6.53 -7.76 -1.24
C ASN A 106 6.44 -9.27 -1.50
N GLN A 107 7.37 -9.99 -0.91
CA GLN A 107 7.44 -11.45 -0.99
C GLN A 107 7.79 -12.07 0.35
N ARG A 108 7.43 -13.35 0.51
CA ARG A 108 7.84 -14.18 1.63
C ARG A 108 8.30 -15.53 1.11
N ARG A 109 9.59 -15.83 1.27
CA ARG A 109 10.23 -17.08 0.80
C ARG A 109 10.00 -17.31 -0.71
N GLY A 110 10.12 -16.25 -1.52
CA GLY A 110 9.96 -16.31 -2.98
C GLY A 110 8.50 -16.38 -3.47
N ARG A 111 7.52 -16.19 -2.60
CA ARG A 111 6.10 -16.12 -2.98
C ARG A 111 5.58 -14.72 -2.73
N ARG A 112 4.72 -14.24 -3.62
CA ARG A 112 4.01 -12.96 -3.47
C ARG A 112 3.36 -12.86 -2.09
N TRP A 113 3.59 -11.75 -1.42
CA TRP A 113 2.97 -11.43 -0.14
C TRP A 113 2.04 -10.22 -0.32
N SER A 114 0.85 -10.48 -0.87
CA SER A 114 -0.15 -9.46 -1.16
C SER A 114 -0.81 -8.92 0.11
N ALA A 115 -1.51 -7.78 0.00
CA ALA A 115 -2.32 -7.24 1.09
C ALA A 115 -3.36 -8.26 1.62
N ALA A 116 -3.89 -9.13 0.76
CA ALA A 116 -4.76 -10.21 1.22
C ALA A 116 -4.02 -11.21 2.12
N HIS A 117 -2.78 -11.56 1.79
CA HIS A 117 -1.96 -12.44 2.63
C HIS A 117 -1.55 -11.75 3.94
N ALA A 118 -1.15 -10.49 3.85
CA ALA A 118 -0.66 -9.72 4.98
C ALA A 118 -1.78 -9.38 5.99
N PHE A 119 -2.86 -8.79 5.52
CA PHE A 119 -3.85 -8.15 6.39
C PHE A 119 -5.19 -8.87 6.45
N LEU A 120 -5.64 -9.52 5.36
CA LEU A 120 -6.98 -10.11 5.32
C LEU A 120 -7.01 -11.55 5.83
N ASN A 121 -6.10 -12.41 5.36
CA ASN A 121 -6.10 -13.83 5.72
C ASN A 121 -5.97 -14.09 7.24
N PRO A 122 -5.16 -13.32 8.01
CA PRO A 122 -5.06 -13.53 9.46
C PRO A 122 -6.35 -13.22 10.22
N VAL A 123 -7.23 -12.40 9.65
CA VAL A 123 -8.42 -11.88 10.34
C VAL A 123 -9.75 -12.32 9.71
N LYS A 124 -9.72 -13.05 8.59
CA LYS A 124 -10.92 -13.44 7.82
C LYS A 124 -11.96 -14.25 8.59
N SER A 125 -11.54 -14.90 9.68
CA SER A 125 -12.44 -15.68 10.56
C SER A 125 -13.06 -14.86 11.69
N ARG A 126 -12.76 -13.57 11.79
CA ARG A 126 -13.34 -12.71 12.83
C ARG A 126 -14.85 -12.55 12.60
N ARG A 127 -15.63 -12.71 13.65
CA ARG A 127 -17.12 -12.62 13.58
C ARG A 127 -17.62 -11.22 13.19
N ASN A 128 -16.82 -10.20 13.43
CA ASN A 128 -17.14 -8.80 13.09
C ASN A 128 -16.62 -8.36 11.72
N LEU A 129 -16.09 -9.29 10.92
CA LEU A 129 -15.65 -9.03 9.55
C LEU A 129 -16.53 -9.77 8.56
N THR A 130 -17.17 -9.04 7.66
CA THR A 130 -17.91 -9.59 6.53
C THR A 130 -17.19 -9.22 5.23
N ILE A 131 -16.86 -10.21 4.40
CA ILE A 131 -16.22 -10.03 3.11
C ILE A 131 -17.23 -10.37 2.03
N LEU A 132 -17.57 -9.41 1.19
CA LEU A 132 -18.45 -9.59 0.05
C LEU A 132 -17.61 -9.59 -1.23
N THR A 133 -17.60 -10.73 -1.92
CA THR A 133 -17.03 -10.85 -3.28
C THR A 133 -18.13 -10.74 -4.32
N ASP A 134 -17.76 -10.58 -5.60
CA ASP A 134 -18.70 -10.34 -6.70
C ASP A 134 -19.66 -9.18 -6.41
N ALA A 135 -19.21 -8.22 -5.61
CA ALA A 135 -19.94 -7.05 -5.17
C ALA A 135 -19.43 -5.80 -5.89
N MET A 136 -20.28 -5.22 -6.74
CA MET A 136 -19.98 -4.00 -7.47
C MET A 136 -20.62 -2.81 -6.75
N VAL A 137 -19.79 -1.96 -6.14
CA VAL A 137 -20.23 -0.69 -5.56
C VAL A 137 -20.58 0.27 -6.71
N GLN A 138 -21.79 0.83 -6.68
CA GLN A 138 -22.31 1.75 -7.70
C GLN A 138 -22.13 3.21 -7.27
N GLY A 139 -21.98 3.48 -5.98
CA GLY A 139 -21.78 4.81 -5.45
C GLY A 139 -22.01 4.91 -3.96
N LEU A 140 -21.71 6.09 -3.41
CA LEU A 140 -21.98 6.42 -2.01
C LEU A 140 -23.45 6.78 -1.80
N VAL A 141 -23.95 6.48 -0.61
CA VAL A 141 -25.20 7.06 -0.09
C VAL A 141 -24.82 8.22 0.79
N LEU A 142 -25.25 9.41 0.41
CA LEU A 142 -24.95 10.66 1.11
C LEU A 142 -26.21 11.19 1.78
N SER A 143 -26.07 11.77 2.97
CA SER A 143 -27.13 12.46 3.71
C SER A 143 -26.65 13.86 4.11
N SER A 144 -27.56 14.83 4.05
CA SER A 144 -27.35 16.22 4.49
C SER A 144 -28.28 16.62 5.64
N ALA A 145 -28.82 15.66 6.39
CA ALA A 145 -29.83 15.91 7.42
C ALA A 145 -29.36 16.86 8.55
N SER A 146 -28.06 16.98 8.77
CA SER A 146 -27.45 17.88 9.77
C SER A 146 -26.88 19.18 9.17
N GLY A 147 -27.11 19.43 7.88
CA GLY A 147 -26.48 20.55 7.16
C GLY A 147 -25.05 20.23 6.65
N GLU A 148 -24.46 19.16 7.11
CA GLU A 148 -23.18 18.65 6.62
C GLU A 148 -23.39 17.39 5.76
N LEU A 149 -22.61 17.28 4.70
CA LEU A 149 -22.64 16.12 3.80
C LEU A 149 -21.90 14.94 4.45
N ARG A 150 -22.62 13.85 4.71
CA ARG A 150 -22.07 12.64 5.35
C ARG A 150 -22.32 11.41 4.49
N ALA A 151 -21.31 10.55 4.34
CA ALA A 151 -21.47 9.23 3.75
C ALA A 151 -22.11 8.30 4.79
N THR A 152 -23.29 7.76 4.46
CA THR A 152 -24.11 6.89 5.34
C THR A 152 -24.17 5.45 4.86
N GLY A 153 -23.56 5.14 3.72
CA GLY A 153 -23.54 3.80 3.17
C GLY A 153 -23.08 3.76 1.71
N VAL A 154 -23.28 2.62 1.09
CA VAL A 154 -22.99 2.39 -0.32
C VAL A 154 -24.15 1.69 -1.01
N ARG A 155 -24.36 1.99 -2.29
CA ARG A 155 -25.22 1.22 -3.20
C ARG A 155 -24.36 0.13 -3.83
N VAL A 156 -24.83 -1.09 -3.79
CA VAL A 156 -24.06 -2.26 -4.26
C VAL A 156 -24.94 -3.26 -5.01
N ARG A 157 -24.37 -3.90 -6.02
CA ARG A 157 -24.95 -5.09 -6.65
C ARG A 157 -24.06 -6.29 -6.33
N ILE A 158 -24.65 -7.34 -5.80
CA ILE A 158 -23.94 -8.58 -5.43
C ILE A 158 -24.34 -9.66 -6.44
N ALA A 159 -23.35 -10.34 -7.01
CA ALA A 159 -23.53 -11.43 -8.00
C ALA A 159 -24.47 -11.06 -9.16
N GLY A 160 -24.44 -9.82 -9.64
CA GLY A 160 -25.32 -9.34 -10.72
C GLY A 160 -26.79 -9.14 -10.34
N GLY A 161 -27.12 -9.32 -9.07
CA GLY A 161 -28.49 -9.14 -8.54
C GLY A 161 -28.96 -7.67 -8.49
N PRO A 162 -30.12 -7.41 -7.88
CA PRO A 162 -30.64 -6.06 -7.74
C PRO A 162 -29.73 -5.19 -6.92
N GLU A 163 -29.82 -3.87 -7.15
CA GLU A 163 -29.13 -2.89 -6.33
C GLU A 163 -29.72 -2.88 -4.92
N GLN A 164 -28.85 -2.87 -3.92
CA GLN A 164 -29.20 -2.77 -2.51
C GLN A 164 -28.30 -1.76 -1.81
N ILE A 165 -28.75 -1.27 -0.68
CA ILE A 165 -28.02 -0.31 0.15
C ILE A 165 -27.43 -1.06 1.36
N LEU A 166 -26.11 -0.91 1.54
CA LEU A 166 -25.43 -1.29 2.77
C LEU A 166 -25.15 -0.02 3.57
N THR A 167 -25.75 0.07 4.76
CA THR A 167 -25.59 1.23 5.66
C THR A 167 -24.32 1.13 6.49
N ALA A 168 -23.69 2.27 6.75
CA ALA A 168 -22.53 2.39 7.63
C ALA A 168 -22.96 3.06 8.95
N ASN A 169 -22.59 2.43 10.08
CA ASN A 169 -22.88 2.99 11.41
C ASN A 169 -21.90 4.10 11.80
N SER A 170 -20.68 4.05 11.31
CA SER A 170 -19.61 5.01 11.63
C SER A 170 -19.12 5.76 10.38
N GLU A 171 -18.51 5.07 9.43
CA GLU A 171 -17.88 5.67 8.27
C GLU A 171 -17.82 4.72 7.07
N VAL A 172 -17.53 5.27 5.90
CA VAL A 172 -17.24 4.51 4.68
C VAL A 172 -15.80 4.79 4.30
N LEU A 173 -14.95 3.75 4.24
CA LEU A 173 -13.59 3.84 3.75
C LEU A 173 -13.56 3.57 2.25
N LEU A 174 -13.19 4.57 1.45
CA LEU A 174 -13.10 4.45 0.01
C LEU A 174 -11.68 4.06 -0.40
N ALA A 175 -11.50 2.82 -0.84
CA ALA A 175 -10.22 2.26 -1.29
C ALA A 175 -10.35 1.59 -2.68
N ALA A 176 -11.10 2.23 -3.60
CA ALA A 176 -11.47 1.69 -4.90
C ALA A 176 -10.36 1.79 -5.96
N GLY A 177 -9.27 2.51 -5.67
CA GLY A 177 -8.19 2.84 -6.60
C GLY A 177 -8.46 4.13 -7.36
N SER A 178 -7.49 4.58 -8.18
CA SER A 178 -7.52 5.90 -8.84
C SER A 178 -8.58 6.01 -9.95
N ILE A 179 -9.06 4.89 -10.48
CA ILE A 179 -10.01 4.83 -11.60
C ILE A 179 -11.41 4.37 -11.15
N GLY A 180 -11.51 3.76 -9.99
CA GLY A 180 -12.73 3.14 -9.47
C GLY A 180 -13.73 4.09 -8.83
#